data_8ec30cedf4db9fe6b0a3e1fd02ce8bc3
#
_entry.id   8ec30cedf4db9fe6b0a3e1fd02ce8bc3
#
_cell.length_a   1.000
_cell.length_b   1.000
_cell.length_c   1.000
_cell.angle_alpha   90.00
_cell.angle_beta   90.00
_cell.angle_gamma   90.00
#
_symmetry.space_group_name_H-M   'P 1'
#
loop_
_entity.id
_entity.type
_entity.pdbx_description
1 polymer ?
#
loop_
_entity_poly.entity_id
_entity_poly.type
_entity_poly.pdbx_seq_one_letter_code
_entity_poly.pdbx_strand_id
1 'polypeptide(L)'
;MKKSYETFRRNFENAKRIWNLEEDWITPVEYLPYIDALLGDINLDPCSTEKANKDFIHAKNFYTKKEDGLNTEIAWTGKVYCFPPTYGRCSYSKKRGSWRWSLRGGAGAMSPSIAWFRRLEKEWKLRNIYEALFFSCNHEMMRAYPDMWNYPICIPTDRANLIKGNDYYRFDNPFTWGFFIYLPPPSLSVEPAEKFRDIFSNIGKIIN
;
A
#
# COMPACT_ATOMS: atom_id res chain seq x y z
N MET A 1 -29.91 19.15 -12.38
CA MET A 1 -29.33 17.79 -12.37
C MET A 1 -28.38 17.51 -13.54
N LYS A 2 -28.66 17.83 -14.82
CA LYS A 2 -27.75 17.59 -15.97
C LYS A 2 -26.37 18.24 -15.82
N LYS A 3 -26.28 19.49 -15.37
CA LYS A 3 -25.01 20.23 -15.18
C LYS A 3 -24.07 19.57 -14.16
N SER A 4 -24.62 18.96 -13.12
CA SER A 4 -23.84 18.24 -12.08
C SER A 4 -23.24 16.94 -12.62
N TYR A 5 -23.97 16.20 -13.45
CA TYR A 5 -23.50 14.96 -14.05
C TYR A 5 -22.42 15.20 -15.12
N GLU A 6 -22.56 16.23 -15.93
CA GLU A 6 -21.55 16.60 -16.95
C GLU A 6 -20.25 17.09 -16.29
N THR A 7 -20.36 17.84 -15.19
CA THR A 7 -19.19 18.27 -14.40
C THR A 7 -18.49 17.07 -13.76
N PHE A 8 -19.24 16.12 -13.19
CA PHE A 8 -18.71 14.89 -12.64
C PHE A 8 -18.02 14.05 -13.73
N ARG A 9 -18.67 13.87 -14.88
CA ARG A 9 -18.10 13.13 -16.01
C ARG A 9 -16.81 13.77 -16.52
N ARG A 10 -16.78 15.08 -16.68
CA ARG A 10 -15.59 15.83 -17.12
C ARG A 10 -14.46 15.72 -16.08
N ASN A 11 -14.76 15.82 -14.81
CA ASN A 11 -13.78 15.65 -13.74
C ASN A 11 -13.27 14.20 -13.68
N PHE A 12 -14.13 13.22 -13.93
CA PHE A 12 -13.75 11.81 -14.01
C PHE A 12 -12.88 11.51 -15.23
N GLU A 13 -13.19 12.06 -16.41
CA GLU A 13 -12.35 11.91 -17.61
C GLU A 13 -11.03 12.69 -17.49
N ASN A 14 -11.03 13.85 -16.84
CA ASN A 14 -9.79 14.56 -16.49
C ASN A 14 -8.98 13.79 -15.45
N ALA A 15 -9.62 13.21 -14.45
CA ALA A 15 -8.96 12.31 -13.51
C ALA A 15 -8.36 11.10 -14.22
N LYS A 16 -9.04 10.50 -15.20
CA LYS A 16 -8.48 9.42 -16.02
C LYS A 16 -7.26 9.87 -16.85
N ARG A 17 -7.23 11.10 -17.35
CA ARG A 17 -6.06 11.65 -18.07
C ARG A 17 -4.90 11.93 -17.14
N ILE A 18 -5.18 12.42 -15.95
CA ILE A 18 -4.17 12.65 -14.89
C ILE A 18 -3.72 11.30 -14.30
N TRP A 19 -4.65 10.37 -14.17
CA TRP A 19 -4.47 9.00 -13.72
C TRP A 19 -4.29 8.13 -14.95
N ASN A 20 -3.10 8.13 -15.54
CA ASN A 20 -2.77 7.09 -16.48
C ASN A 20 -2.79 5.77 -15.70
N LEU A 21 -3.88 5.02 -15.85
CA LEU A 21 -4.20 3.82 -15.07
C LEU A 21 -3.20 2.67 -15.28
N GLU A 22 -2.23 2.86 -16.17
CA GLU A 22 -1.18 1.90 -16.47
C GLU A 22 0.12 2.15 -15.69
N GLU A 23 0.25 3.34 -15.07
CA GLU A 23 1.43 3.71 -14.29
C GLU A 23 1.18 3.51 -12.79
N ASP A 24 2.09 2.83 -12.14
CA ASP A 24 2.03 2.63 -10.70
C ASP A 24 2.47 3.89 -9.95
N TRP A 25 1.82 4.14 -8.83
CA TRP A 25 2.20 5.18 -7.91
C TRP A 25 3.37 4.74 -7.05
N ILE A 26 4.31 5.64 -6.83
CA ILE A 26 5.50 5.40 -6.02
C ILE A 26 5.33 6.11 -4.67
N THR A 27 5.88 5.52 -3.65
CA THR A 27 5.90 6.06 -2.28
C THR A 27 6.45 7.49 -2.26
N PRO A 28 5.79 8.43 -1.58
CA PRO A 28 6.32 9.77 -1.39
C PRO A 28 7.71 9.76 -0.75
N VAL A 29 8.63 10.53 -1.33
CA VAL A 29 10.03 10.58 -0.84
C VAL A 29 10.14 11.06 0.61
N GLU A 30 9.23 11.90 1.04
CA GLU A 30 9.17 12.41 2.41
C GLU A 30 8.93 11.33 3.45
N TYR A 31 8.41 10.16 3.07
CA TYR A 31 8.18 9.03 3.99
C TYR A 31 9.35 8.05 4.04
N LEU A 32 10.25 8.05 3.06
CA LEU A 32 11.35 7.08 2.99
C LEU A 32 12.24 7.07 4.26
N PRO A 33 12.64 8.23 4.84
CA PRO A 33 13.45 8.21 6.05
C PRO A 33 12.79 7.52 7.24
N TYR A 34 11.46 7.60 7.35
CA TYR A 34 10.69 6.95 8.43
C TYR A 34 10.55 5.45 8.20
N ILE A 35 10.38 5.05 6.94
CA ILE A 35 10.32 3.64 6.51
C ILE A 35 11.66 2.98 6.82
N ASP A 36 12.77 3.61 6.43
CA ASP A 36 14.13 3.12 6.66
C ASP A 36 14.47 3.08 8.14
N ALA A 37 14.11 4.10 8.91
CA ALA A 37 14.33 4.13 10.37
C ALA A 37 13.57 3.02 11.08
N LEU A 38 12.38 2.65 10.62
CA LEU A 38 11.59 1.58 11.21
C LEU A 38 12.09 0.20 10.83
N LEU A 39 12.13 -0.08 9.52
CA LEU A 39 12.40 -1.41 8.98
C LEU A 39 13.90 -1.71 8.84
N GLY A 40 14.74 -0.68 8.60
CA GLY A 40 16.11 -0.88 8.16
C GLY A 40 16.16 -1.62 6.82
N ASP A 41 16.87 -2.73 6.78
CA ASP A 41 16.93 -3.57 5.58
C ASP A 41 15.57 -4.17 5.21
N ILE A 42 14.99 -3.74 4.11
CA ILE A 42 13.75 -4.30 3.58
C ILE A 42 14.09 -5.58 2.80
N ASN A 43 13.48 -6.71 3.19
CA ASN A 43 13.71 -7.98 2.50
C ASN A 43 12.84 -8.14 1.27
N LEU A 44 11.61 -7.60 1.30
CA LEU A 44 10.65 -7.76 0.21
C LEU A 44 9.75 -6.53 0.05
N ASP A 45 9.62 -6.05 -1.20
CA ASP A 45 8.51 -5.22 -1.67
C ASP A 45 7.65 -6.05 -2.65
N PRO A 46 6.49 -6.57 -2.23
CA PRO A 46 5.74 -7.53 -3.03
C PRO A 46 4.91 -6.89 -4.16
N CYS A 47 4.87 -5.58 -4.27
CA CYS A 47 4.04 -4.85 -5.24
C CYS A 47 4.76 -3.64 -5.85
N SER A 48 5.97 -3.84 -6.29
CA SER A 48 6.88 -2.82 -6.77
C SER A 48 6.99 -2.75 -8.30
N THR A 49 7.86 -1.86 -8.73
CA THR A 49 8.41 -1.83 -10.09
C THR A 49 9.94 -1.81 -9.99
N GLU A 50 10.64 -2.19 -11.06
CA GLU A 50 12.10 -2.12 -11.10
C GLU A 50 12.59 -0.72 -10.73
N LYS A 51 11.92 0.30 -11.26
CA LYS A 51 12.27 1.69 -11.01
C LYS A 51 11.99 2.13 -9.57
N ALA A 52 10.82 1.81 -9.02
CA ALA A 52 10.46 2.15 -7.64
C ALA A 52 11.43 1.49 -6.65
N ASN A 53 11.79 0.23 -6.88
CA ASN A 53 12.73 -0.45 -6.02
C ASN A 53 14.14 0.11 -6.14
N LYS A 54 14.62 0.32 -7.37
CA LYS A 54 15.98 0.83 -7.62
C LYS A 54 16.21 2.22 -7.03
N ASP A 55 15.25 3.12 -7.21
CA ASP A 55 15.45 4.54 -6.94
C ASP A 55 14.92 4.99 -5.55
N PHE A 56 14.09 4.16 -4.88
CA PHE A 56 13.42 4.57 -3.64
C PHE A 56 13.45 3.51 -2.52
N ILE A 57 12.95 2.29 -2.77
CA ILE A 57 12.67 1.32 -1.69
C ILE A 57 13.87 0.45 -1.35
N HIS A 58 14.70 0.11 -2.34
CA HIS A 58 15.92 -0.68 -2.18
C HIS A 58 15.72 -2.02 -1.47
N ALA A 59 14.53 -2.64 -1.62
CA ALA A 59 14.28 -3.96 -1.08
C ALA A 59 15.19 -5.01 -1.75
N LYS A 60 15.67 -5.99 -0.97
CA LYS A 60 16.53 -7.08 -1.47
C LYS A 60 15.84 -7.91 -2.54
N ASN A 61 14.53 -8.09 -2.39
CA ASN A 61 13.67 -8.75 -3.39
C ASN A 61 12.44 -7.88 -3.63
N PHE A 62 11.90 -7.93 -4.83
CA PHE A 62 10.64 -7.26 -5.15
C PHE A 62 9.89 -8.05 -6.20
N TYR A 63 8.56 -7.88 -6.23
CA TYR A 63 7.70 -8.47 -7.26
C TYR A 63 7.02 -7.37 -8.06
N THR A 64 7.03 -7.56 -9.39
CA THR A 64 6.34 -6.69 -10.33
C THR A 64 4.98 -7.28 -10.72
N LYS A 65 4.26 -6.61 -11.59
CA LYS A 65 3.03 -7.14 -12.19
C LYS A 65 3.24 -8.49 -12.89
N LYS A 66 4.46 -8.77 -13.33
CA LYS A 66 4.80 -10.01 -14.05
C LYS A 66 4.80 -11.21 -13.11
N GLU A 67 5.40 -11.05 -11.95
CA GLU A 67 5.47 -12.10 -10.93
C GLU A 67 4.14 -12.24 -10.19
N ASP A 68 3.37 -11.13 -10.06
CA ASP A 68 2.12 -11.05 -9.32
C ASP A 68 2.28 -11.45 -7.83
N GLY A 69 2.71 -10.50 -7.01
CA GLY A 69 2.92 -10.75 -5.58
C GLY A 69 1.68 -11.24 -4.81
N LEU A 70 0.47 -11.14 -5.37
CA LEU A 70 -0.73 -11.79 -4.82
C LEU A 70 -0.84 -13.28 -5.16
N ASN A 71 0.02 -13.79 -6.05
CA ASN A 71 0.09 -15.22 -6.34
C ASN A 71 0.53 -15.98 -5.07
N THR A 72 -0.29 -16.91 -4.60
CA THR A 72 -0.05 -17.67 -3.36
C THR A 72 1.08 -18.70 -3.47
N GLU A 73 1.55 -18.99 -4.67
CA GLU A 73 2.70 -19.87 -4.92
C GLU A 73 4.04 -19.14 -4.68
N ILE A 74 4.01 -17.79 -4.63
CA ILE A 74 5.21 -16.99 -4.39
C ILE A 74 5.37 -16.76 -2.90
N ALA A 75 6.55 -17.12 -2.38
CA ALA A 75 6.86 -16.96 -0.96
C ALA A 75 7.16 -15.50 -0.60
N TRP A 76 6.64 -15.05 0.54
CA TRP A 76 7.03 -13.81 1.18
C TRP A 76 7.89 -14.12 2.40
N THR A 77 8.97 -13.39 2.59
CA THR A 77 9.91 -13.66 3.69
C THR A 77 10.51 -12.37 4.25
N GLY A 78 10.91 -12.42 5.51
CA GLY A 78 11.66 -11.34 6.18
C GLY A 78 10.82 -10.11 6.51
N LYS A 79 11.44 -8.93 6.38
CA LYS A 79 10.79 -7.63 6.59
C LYS A 79 10.17 -7.13 5.30
N VAL A 80 8.92 -6.72 5.35
CA VAL A 80 8.13 -6.37 4.17
C VAL A 80 7.69 -4.91 4.22
N TYR A 81 7.97 -4.16 3.16
CA TYR A 81 7.29 -2.92 2.86
C TYR A 81 6.28 -3.15 1.74
N CYS A 82 5.04 -2.70 1.90
CA CYS A 82 4.00 -2.94 0.91
C CYS A 82 3.16 -1.68 0.66
N PHE A 83 3.27 -1.12 -0.53
CA PHE A 83 2.39 -0.06 -1.02
C PHE A 83 1.64 -0.56 -2.27
N PRO A 84 0.42 -1.10 -2.11
CA PRO A 84 -0.31 -1.70 -3.22
C PRO A 84 -0.80 -0.66 -4.23
N PRO A 85 -1.13 -1.10 -5.45
CA PRO A 85 -1.76 -0.25 -6.45
C PRO A 85 -2.98 0.49 -5.87
N THR A 86 -3.07 1.78 -6.14
CA THR A 86 -4.14 2.64 -5.59
C THR A 86 -5.45 2.55 -6.37
N TYR A 87 -5.47 1.86 -7.49
CA TYR A 87 -6.60 1.76 -8.41
C TYR A 87 -6.90 0.32 -8.81
N GLY A 88 -8.04 0.12 -9.47
CA GLY A 88 -8.50 -1.19 -9.91
C GLY A 88 -9.27 -1.95 -8.83
N ARG A 89 -9.46 -3.23 -9.06
CA ARG A 89 -10.15 -4.15 -8.17
C ARG A 89 -9.45 -5.51 -8.17
N CYS A 90 -9.48 -6.16 -7.05
CA CYS A 90 -8.98 -7.52 -6.90
C CYS A 90 -10.15 -8.48 -6.72
N SER A 91 -10.18 -9.56 -7.50
CA SER A 91 -11.15 -10.64 -7.41
C SER A 91 -10.46 -11.94 -7.06
N TYR A 92 -11.02 -12.71 -6.12
CA TYR A 92 -10.49 -14.02 -5.80
C TYR A 92 -10.89 -15.06 -6.84
N SER A 93 -9.93 -15.72 -7.43
CA SER A 93 -10.13 -16.81 -8.39
C SER A 93 -10.10 -18.15 -7.66
N LYS A 94 -11.26 -18.78 -7.46
CA LYS A 94 -11.35 -20.14 -6.86
C LYS A 94 -10.54 -21.17 -7.67
N LYS A 95 -10.51 -21.03 -9.01
CA LYS A 95 -9.76 -21.94 -9.89
C LYS A 95 -8.25 -21.90 -9.67
N ARG A 96 -7.72 -20.72 -9.30
CA ARG A 96 -6.27 -20.48 -9.09
C ARG A 96 -5.88 -20.41 -7.62
N GLY A 97 -6.84 -20.38 -6.71
CA GLY A 97 -6.57 -20.19 -5.28
C GLY A 97 -5.96 -18.83 -4.93
N SER A 98 -6.06 -17.84 -5.83
CA SER A 98 -5.34 -16.56 -5.69
C SER A 98 -6.19 -15.35 -6.07
N TRP A 99 -5.79 -14.18 -5.61
CA TRP A 99 -6.37 -12.90 -6.01
C TRP A 99 -5.85 -12.49 -7.39
N ARG A 100 -6.72 -11.85 -8.16
CA ARG A 100 -6.38 -11.26 -9.46
C ARG A 100 -6.78 -9.80 -9.48
N TRP A 101 -5.85 -8.98 -9.90
CA TRP A 101 -6.11 -7.57 -10.17
C TRP A 101 -6.78 -7.39 -11.55
N SER A 102 -7.71 -6.42 -11.63
CA SER A 102 -8.28 -5.95 -12.89
C SER A 102 -8.83 -4.54 -12.74
N LEU A 103 -8.98 -3.81 -13.84
CA LEU A 103 -9.50 -2.45 -13.81
C LEU A 103 -10.96 -2.37 -13.30
N ARG A 104 -11.79 -3.33 -13.66
CA ARG A 104 -13.24 -3.28 -13.40
C ARG A 104 -13.70 -4.20 -12.28
N GLY A 105 -12.91 -5.22 -11.97
CA GLY A 105 -13.32 -6.27 -11.04
C GLY A 105 -14.50 -7.08 -11.55
N GLY A 106 -14.92 -8.04 -10.73
CA GLY A 106 -16.10 -8.89 -10.94
C GLY A 106 -16.92 -8.97 -9.64
N ALA A 107 -17.90 -9.86 -9.58
CA ALA A 107 -18.66 -10.09 -8.36
C ALA A 107 -17.72 -10.44 -7.20
N GLY A 108 -17.90 -9.78 -6.04
CA GLY A 108 -17.05 -9.94 -4.87
C GLY A 108 -15.66 -9.29 -4.98
N ALA A 109 -15.43 -8.44 -5.99
CA ALA A 109 -14.19 -7.69 -6.11
C ALA A 109 -14.03 -6.68 -4.97
N MET A 110 -12.82 -6.59 -4.44
CA MET A 110 -12.45 -5.64 -3.40
C MET A 110 -11.36 -4.69 -3.89
N SER A 111 -11.08 -3.64 -3.11
CA SER A 111 -9.97 -2.75 -3.42
C SER A 111 -8.64 -3.50 -3.34
N PRO A 112 -7.63 -3.10 -4.13
CA PRO A 112 -6.30 -3.68 -4.04
C PRO A 112 -5.76 -3.63 -2.60
N SER A 113 -5.88 -2.51 -1.91
CA SER A 113 -5.41 -2.36 -0.53
C SER A 113 -5.93 -3.44 0.40
N ILE A 114 -7.21 -3.82 0.31
CA ILE A 114 -7.77 -4.89 1.15
C ILE A 114 -7.18 -6.25 0.76
N ALA A 115 -7.07 -6.55 -0.53
CA ALA A 115 -6.54 -7.84 -0.99
C ALA A 115 -5.08 -8.02 -0.58
N TRP A 116 -4.26 -6.96 -0.76
CA TRP A 116 -2.85 -6.96 -0.39
C TRP A 116 -2.64 -7.01 1.12
N PHE A 117 -3.41 -6.25 1.89
CA PHE A 117 -3.30 -6.30 3.35
C PHE A 117 -3.70 -7.67 3.91
N ARG A 118 -4.77 -8.30 3.38
CA ARG A 118 -5.15 -9.67 3.74
C ARG A 118 -4.03 -10.68 3.47
N ARG A 119 -3.34 -10.53 2.34
CA ARG A 119 -2.18 -11.37 2.03
C ARG A 119 -1.05 -11.12 3.02
N LEU A 120 -0.69 -9.86 3.26
CA LEU A 120 0.33 -9.46 4.21
C LEU A 120 0.06 -10.00 5.61
N GLU A 121 -1.14 -9.76 6.12
CA GLU A 121 -1.57 -10.21 7.44
C GLU A 121 -1.53 -11.74 7.56
N LYS A 122 -1.95 -12.45 6.52
CA LYS A 122 -1.88 -13.91 6.48
C LYS A 122 -0.44 -14.40 6.60
N GLU A 123 0.47 -13.85 5.80
CA GLU A 123 1.89 -14.24 5.82
C GLU A 123 2.54 -13.92 7.18
N TRP A 124 2.16 -12.80 7.78
CA TRP A 124 2.63 -12.42 9.11
C TRP A 124 2.08 -13.35 10.20
N LYS A 125 0.78 -13.68 10.19
CA LYS A 125 0.16 -14.64 11.12
C LYS A 125 0.76 -16.05 11.00
N LEU A 126 1.15 -16.46 9.80
CA LEU A 126 1.83 -17.73 9.53
C LEU A 126 3.34 -17.71 9.87
N ARG A 127 3.88 -16.57 10.28
CA ARG A 127 5.31 -16.40 10.58
C ARG A 127 6.23 -16.56 9.35
N ASN A 128 5.69 -16.45 8.14
CA ASN A 128 6.47 -16.44 6.91
C ASN A 128 7.24 -15.13 6.75
N ILE A 129 6.65 -14.01 7.22
CA ILE A 129 7.30 -12.70 7.32
C ILE A 129 7.44 -12.32 8.80
N TYR A 130 8.50 -11.55 9.08
CA TYR A 130 8.88 -11.20 10.44
C TYR A 130 8.25 -9.88 10.90
N GLU A 131 8.25 -8.90 10.03
CA GLU A 131 7.85 -7.53 10.31
C GLU A 131 7.31 -6.91 9.03
N ALA A 132 6.31 -6.03 9.11
CA ALA A 132 5.80 -5.37 7.93
C ALA A 132 5.30 -3.96 8.19
N LEU A 133 5.50 -3.10 7.19
CA LEU A 133 4.88 -1.79 7.09
C LEU A 133 4.04 -1.71 5.82
N PHE A 134 2.77 -1.43 6.00
CA PHE A 134 1.81 -1.27 4.91
C PHE A 134 1.42 0.19 4.76
N PHE A 135 1.51 0.73 3.55
CA PHE A 135 1.04 2.07 3.23
C PHE A 135 -0.17 2.00 2.30
N SER A 136 -1.18 2.82 2.53
CA SER A 136 -2.35 2.89 1.66
C SER A 136 -2.95 4.28 1.63
N CYS A 137 -3.49 4.66 0.45
CA CYS A 137 -4.32 5.84 0.26
C CYS A 137 -5.81 5.48 0.08
N ASN A 138 -6.20 4.24 0.35
CA ASN A 138 -7.56 3.78 0.20
C ASN A 138 -8.32 3.73 1.53
N HIS A 139 -9.03 4.80 1.85
CA HIS A 139 -9.80 4.93 3.09
C HIS A 139 -11.03 4.01 3.18
N GLU A 140 -11.50 3.41 2.06
CA GLU A 140 -12.54 2.38 2.09
C GLU A 140 -12.13 1.21 2.98
N MET A 141 -10.83 0.92 3.06
CA MET A 141 -10.27 -0.13 3.88
C MET A 141 -10.60 0.05 5.37
N MET A 142 -10.61 1.28 5.88
CA MET A 142 -10.92 1.58 7.28
C MET A 142 -12.30 1.08 7.72
N ARG A 143 -13.26 1.09 6.78
CA ARG A 143 -14.62 0.59 7.00
C ARG A 143 -14.78 -0.87 6.60
N ALA A 144 -14.16 -1.27 5.48
CA ALA A 144 -14.40 -2.57 4.88
C ALA A 144 -13.52 -3.70 5.44
N TYR A 145 -12.46 -3.33 6.18
CA TYR A 145 -11.57 -4.29 6.83
C TYR A 145 -11.26 -3.86 8.27
N PRO A 146 -12.20 -4.03 9.21
CA PRO A 146 -12.05 -3.55 10.59
C PRO A 146 -10.89 -4.20 11.35
N ASP A 147 -10.43 -5.40 10.96
CA ASP A 147 -9.30 -6.06 11.61
C ASP A 147 -8.00 -5.25 11.55
N MET A 148 -7.89 -4.30 10.61
CA MET A 148 -6.74 -3.40 10.56
C MET A 148 -6.54 -2.58 11.84
N TRP A 149 -7.63 -2.31 12.57
CA TRP A 149 -7.60 -1.55 13.82
C TRP A 149 -6.94 -2.30 14.99
N ASN A 150 -6.59 -3.57 14.81
CA ASN A 150 -5.82 -4.36 15.77
C ASN A 150 -4.32 -4.07 15.72
N TYR A 151 -3.87 -3.24 14.77
CA TYR A 151 -2.46 -2.91 14.55
C TYR A 151 -2.19 -1.43 14.80
N PRO A 152 -0.95 -1.05 15.16
CA PRO A 152 -0.55 0.35 15.20
C PRO A 152 -0.74 1.03 13.83
N ILE A 153 -1.40 2.19 13.83
CA ILE A 153 -1.70 2.97 12.63
C ILE A 153 -1.18 4.38 12.79
N CYS A 154 -0.49 4.88 11.77
CA CYS A 154 -0.20 6.31 11.65
C CYS A 154 -1.05 6.93 10.55
N ILE A 155 -1.73 8.03 10.87
CA ILE A 155 -2.41 8.89 9.90
C ILE A 155 -1.59 10.17 9.79
N PRO A 156 -0.82 10.36 8.70
CA PRO A 156 -0.07 11.60 8.48
C PRO A 156 -0.97 12.83 8.49
N THR A 157 -0.46 13.93 9.02
CA THR A 157 -1.18 15.23 9.06
C THR A 157 -1.24 15.88 7.69
N ASP A 158 -0.25 15.64 6.85
CA ASP A 158 -0.17 16.17 5.51
C ASP A 158 -0.67 15.17 4.46
N ARG A 159 -1.14 15.69 3.34
CA ARG A 159 -1.53 14.87 2.20
C ARG A 159 -0.31 14.22 1.56
N ALA A 160 -0.46 12.96 1.19
CA ALA A 160 0.58 12.22 0.50
C ALA A 160 0.83 12.77 -0.91
N ASN A 161 2.06 13.18 -1.17
CA ASN A 161 2.49 13.61 -2.49
C ASN A 161 3.08 12.43 -3.26
N LEU A 162 2.19 11.57 -3.75
CA LEU A 162 2.56 10.38 -4.50
C LEU A 162 3.36 10.75 -5.75
N ILE A 163 4.40 9.97 -6.03
CA ILE A 163 5.17 10.11 -7.25
C ILE A 163 4.52 9.27 -8.33
N LYS A 164 4.31 9.86 -9.52
CA LYS A 164 3.71 9.17 -10.64
C LYS A 164 4.77 8.69 -11.62
N GLY A 165 4.77 7.38 -11.84
CA GLY A 165 5.42 6.72 -12.97
C GLY A 165 6.88 7.07 -13.21
N ASN A 166 7.28 7.01 -14.47
CA ASN A 166 8.67 7.12 -14.88
C ASN A 166 9.25 8.54 -14.82
N ASP A 167 8.41 9.56 -14.80
CA ASP A 167 8.84 10.97 -14.90
C ASP A 167 9.01 11.64 -13.54
N TYR A 168 8.82 10.90 -12.42
CA TYR A 168 8.88 11.45 -11.06
C TYR A 168 7.99 12.67 -10.85
N TYR A 169 6.89 12.73 -11.60
CA TYR A 169 5.97 13.84 -11.46
C TYR A 169 5.38 13.89 -10.06
N ARG A 170 5.58 15.01 -9.39
CA ARG A 170 4.94 15.33 -8.11
C ARG A 170 3.87 16.38 -8.33
N PHE A 171 2.79 16.29 -7.59
CA PHE A 171 1.72 17.27 -7.67
C PHE A 171 2.08 18.49 -6.79
N ASP A 172 1.92 19.69 -7.33
CA ASP A 172 2.06 20.93 -6.56
C ASP A 172 1.04 21.02 -5.41
N ASN A 173 -0.10 20.33 -5.58
CA ASN A 173 -1.16 20.27 -4.57
C ASN A 173 -1.58 18.81 -4.38
N PRO A 174 -1.01 18.10 -3.38
CA PRO A 174 -1.36 16.74 -3.06
C PRO A 174 -2.86 16.59 -2.77
N PHE A 175 -3.50 15.59 -3.36
CA PHE A 175 -4.95 15.42 -3.33
C PHE A 175 -5.44 14.27 -2.45
N THR A 176 -4.54 13.45 -1.95
CA THR A 176 -4.91 12.25 -1.18
C THR A 176 -4.22 12.20 0.18
N TRP A 177 -4.88 11.58 1.14
CA TRP A 177 -4.26 11.18 2.40
C TRP A 177 -3.90 9.71 2.35
N GLY A 178 -2.77 9.39 2.95
CA GLY A 178 -2.38 8.02 3.22
C GLY A 178 -2.50 7.67 4.68
N PHE A 179 -2.29 6.41 4.98
CA PHE A 179 -2.08 5.91 6.33
C PHE A 179 -1.14 4.72 6.30
N PHE A 180 -0.41 4.54 7.40
CA PHE A 180 0.48 3.41 7.60
C PHE A 180 -0.13 2.44 8.61
N ILE A 181 0.03 1.14 8.35
CA ILE A 181 -0.30 0.07 9.30
C ILE A 181 0.98 -0.70 9.56
N TYR A 182 1.33 -0.87 10.82
CA TYR A 182 2.52 -1.60 11.22
C TYR A 182 2.17 -2.96 11.80
N LEU A 183 2.78 -4.01 11.28
CA LEU A 183 2.73 -5.36 11.80
C LEU A 183 4.07 -5.65 12.46
N PRO A 184 4.16 -5.56 13.80
CA PRO A 184 5.42 -5.68 14.52
C PRO A 184 5.97 -7.11 14.47
N PRO A 185 7.26 -7.30 14.78
CA PRO A 185 7.80 -8.62 15.01
C PRO A 185 6.97 -9.37 16.05
N PRO A 186 6.69 -10.64 15.83
CA PRO A 186 5.93 -11.45 16.76
C PRO A 186 6.74 -11.76 18.02
N SER A 187 6.88 -10.78 18.87
CA SER A 187 7.54 -10.90 20.19
C SER A 187 6.57 -10.56 21.29
N LEU A 188 6.90 -10.95 22.53
CA LEU A 188 6.17 -10.51 23.72
C LEU A 188 6.58 -9.10 24.17
N SER A 189 7.60 -8.51 23.53
CA SER A 189 8.06 -7.15 23.81
C SER A 189 7.15 -6.11 23.14
N VAL A 190 6.91 -5.01 23.84
CA VAL A 190 6.19 -3.83 23.32
C VAL A 190 7.11 -2.89 22.53
N GLU A 191 8.43 -3.05 22.66
CA GLU A 191 9.43 -2.18 22.02
C GLU A 191 9.23 -1.92 20.53
N PRO A 192 8.88 -2.92 19.68
CA PRO A 192 8.67 -2.65 18.26
C PRO A 192 7.51 -1.69 17.98
N ALA A 193 6.43 -1.79 18.75
CA ALA A 193 5.28 -0.89 18.62
C ALA A 193 5.61 0.52 19.14
N GLU A 194 6.41 0.63 20.20
CA GLU A 194 6.93 1.91 20.70
C GLU A 194 7.85 2.55 19.69
N LYS A 195 8.80 1.79 19.11
CA LYS A 195 9.65 2.28 18.01
C LYS A 195 8.84 2.87 16.86
N PHE A 196 7.76 2.21 16.43
CA PHE A 196 6.87 2.72 15.41
C PHE A 196 6.23 4.05 15.84
N ARG A 197 5.72 4.14 17.07
CA ARG A 197 5.13 5.36 17.62
C ARG A 197 6.13 6.51 17.63
N ASP A 198 7.34 6.28 18.15
CA ASP A 198 8.38 7.30 18.25
C ASP A 198 8.76 7.87 16.89
N ILE A 199 8.91 6.99 15.89
CA ILE A 199 9.29 7.40 14.53
C ILE A 199 8.13 8.13 13.84
N PHE A 200 6.94 7.51 13.82
CA PHE A 200 5.83 7.99 13.00
C PHE A 200 4.99 9.10 13.63
N SER A 201 5.11 9.35 14.94
CA SER A 201 4.50 10.53 15.58
C SER A 201 5.04 11.85 15.02
N ASN A 202 6.21 11.85 14.39
CA ASN A 202 6.78 13.04 13.75
C ASN A 202 6.05 13.45 12.46
N ILE A 203 5.27 12.55 11.86
CA ILE A 203 4.55 12.85 10.61
C ILE A 203 3.04 12.78 10.74
N GLY A 204 2.52 12.23 11.84
CA GLY A 204 1.09 12.07 11.96
C GLY A 204 0.60 11.62 13.33
N LYS A 205 -0.69 11.38 13.40
CA LYS A 205 -1.34 10.87 14.60
C LYS A 205 -1.26 9.35 14.63
N ILE A 206 -0.79 8.83 15.75
CA ILE A 206 -0.78 7.39 16.02
C ILE A 206 -2.10 6.98 16.67
N ILE A 207 -2.67 5.88 16.19
CA ILE A 207 -3.86 5.23 16.69
C ILE A 207 -3.46 3.82 17.15
N ASN A 208 -3.91 3.42 18.35
CA ASN A 208 -3.77 2.17 19.11
C ASN A 208 -2.76 2.20 20.21
#